data_ff62e061865f5f57af967ec8c7d472f9
#
_entry.id   ff62e061865f5f57af967ec8c7d472f9
#
_cell.length_a   1.000
_cell.length_b   1.000
_cell.length_c   1.000
_cell.angle_alpha   90.00
_cell.angle_beta   90.00
_cell.angle_gamma   90.00
#
_symmetry.space_group_name_H-M   'P 1'
#
loop_
_entity.id
_entity.type
_entity.pdbx_description
1 polymer ?
#
loop_
_entity_poly.entity_id
_entity_poly.type
_entity_poly.pdbx_seq_one_letter_code
_entity_poly.pdbx_strand_id
1 'polypeptide(L)'
;MMKNLLTVALAFVTTFAFAQTFVSTTPENKNVVLEEFTGIYCGFCPDGHVIGQGLHDANPNDVFLINIHTGGYANPNGPSDPDFNTIFGAAIGNASGLAGYPAGTVNRATFSGISPQGSPGTTALSRGDWAAASAIILGQSSYVNLGAQASYDMSTGILTVNTETYYTSTTTNINNLHVAVVENNVPGPQSGAQNYNPGAIISGPWNPTYNHQHMLRHLMDGAMGIEYSVTTAGTFVPNTHTWNMPANLSTGQSTNGYFPDLDPTNMDVVAFIAEGPGEIITGVQAEVVCIFPNAYDANVTASS
;
A
#
# COMPACT_ATOMS: atom_id res chain seq x y z
N MET A 1 -66.99 20.51 -33.73
CA MET A 1 -66.60 20.00 -32.39
C MET A 1 -65.18 19.48 -32.52
N MET A 2 -64.16 20.32 -32.18
CA MET A 2 -62.73 19.92 -32.17
C MET A 2 -62.37 19.44 -30.77
N LYS A 3 -61.95 18.21 -30.64
CA LYS A 3 -61.45 17.63 -29.36
C LYS A 3 -59.95 17.97 -29.26
N ASN A 4 -59.60 18.83 -28.32
CA ASN A 4 -58.21 19.07 -27.97
C ASN A 4 -57.63 17.88 -27.21
N LEU A 5 -56.64 17.20 -27.79
CA LEU A 5 -55.86 16.17 -27.12
C LEU A 5 -54.71 16.88 -26.36
N LEU A 6 -54.81 16.84 -25.02
CA LEU A 6 -53.75 17.37 -24.15
C LEU A 6 -52.68 16.31 -23.97
N THR A 7 -51.51 16.45 -24.59
CA THR A 7 -50.36 15.54 -24.43
C THR A 7 -49.62 15.95 -23.16
N VAL A 8 -49.70 15.18 -22.11
CA VAL A 8 -48.88 15.34 -20.90
C VAL A 8 -47.51 14.72 -21.17
N ALA A 9 -46.48 15.52 -21.30
CA ALA A 9 -45.10 15.07 -21.37
C ALA A 9 -44.62 14.73 -19.94
N LEU A 10 -44.40 13.44 -19.68
CA LEU A 10 -43.82 12.96 -18.42
C LEU A 10 -42.31 13.16 -18.49
N ALA A 11 -41.80 14.19 -17.80
CA ALA A 11 -40.35 14.40 -17.66
C ALA A 11 -39.79 13.35 -16.69
N PHE A 12 -38.99 12.42 -17.22
CA PHE A 12 -38.20 11.49 -16.41
C PHE A 12 -37.05 12.30 -15.78
N VAL A 13 -37.17 12.63 -14.50
CA VAL A 13 -36.07 13.13 -13.69
C VAL A 13 -35.23 11.91 -13.29
N THR A 14 -34.13 11.68 -14.00
CA THR A 14 -33.11 10.71 -13.56
C THR A 14 -32.39 11.32 -12.36
N THR A 15 -32.76 10.90 -11.16
CA THR A 15 -31.94 11.13 -9.95
C THR A 15 -30.69 10.27 -10.09
N PHE A 16 -29.56 10.92 -10.37
CA PHE A 16 -28.26 10.29 -10.14
C PHE A 16 -28.13 10.10 -8.63
N ALA A 17 -28.26 8.87 -8.17
CA ALA A 17 -27.82 8.51 -6.83
C ALA A 17 -26.27 8.63 -6.85
N PHE A 18 -25.75 9.70 -6.28
CA PHE A 18 -24.34 9.74 -5.96
C PHE A 18 -24.08 8.64 -4.95
N ALA A 19 -23.24 7.67 -5.31
CA ALA A 19 -22.71 6.73 -4.34
C ALA A 19 -22.09 7.55 -3.19
N GLN A 20 -22.29 7.11 -1.95
CA GLN A 20 -21.75 7.78 -0.78
C GLN A 20 -20.23 7.85 -0.94
N THR A 21 -19.67 9.06 -1.08
CA THR A 21 -18.22 9.30 -1.21
C THR A 21 -17.57 9.08 0.15
N PHE A 22 -16.42 8.38 0.16
CA PHE A 22 -15.64 8.14 1.37
C PHE A 22 -14.35 8.98 1.41
N VAL A 23 -14.05 9.72 0.32
CA VAL A 23 -12.97 10.71 0.33
C VAL A 23 -13.46 12.05 0.88
N SER A 24 -12.64 12.69 1.72
CA SER A 24 -12.91 14.06 2.19
C SER A 24 -12.78 15.07 1.05
N THR A 25 -13.65 16.07 1.03
CA THR A 25 -13.61 17.19 0.06
C THR A 25 -13.03 18.48 0.67
N THR A 26 -12.67 18.47 1.95
CA THR A 26 -12.00 19.58 2.62
C THR A 26 -10.48 19.47 2.52
N PRO A 27 -9.73 20.59 2.41
CA PRO A 27 -8.27 20.53 2.42
C PRO A 27 -7.73 19.87 3.68
N GLU A 28 -6.76 18.96 3.51
CA GLU A 28 -6.10 18.24 4.57
C GLU A 28 -4.58 18.37 4.47
N ASN A 29 -3.86 17.94 5.48
CA ASN A 29 -2.41 17.81 5.40
C ASN A 29 -2.03 16.53 4.65
N LYS A 30 -0.76 16.44 4.25
CA LYS A 30 -0.18 15.22 3.71
C LYS A 30 -0.13 14.14 4.77
N ASN A 31 -0.42 12.93 4.35
CA ASN A 31 -0.12 11.72 5.12
C ASN A 31 1.25 11.18 4.74
N VAL A 32 1.86 10.45 5.65
CA VAL A 32 3.15 9.81 5.46
C VAL A 32 2.97 8.41 4.88
N VAL A 33 3.72 8.10 3.84
CA VAL A 33 3.97 6.73 3.38
C VAL A 33 5.46 6.46 3.57
N LEU A 34 5.80 5.59 4.51
CA LEU A 34 7.16 5.13 4.75
C LEU A 34 7.37 3.79 4.03
N GLU A 35 8.15 3.81 2.96
CA GLU A 35 8.63 2.62 2.28
C GLU A 35 9.96 2.19 2.91
N GLU A 36 9.93 1.18 3.77
CA GLU A 36 11.12 0.64 4.45
C GLU A 36 11.75 -0.48 3.64
N PHE A 37 13.05 -0.40 3.38
CA PHE A 37 13.84 -1.45 2.71
C PHE A 37 14.47 -2.37 3.74
N THR A 38 14.15 -3.67 3.64
CA THR A 38 14.47 -4.69 4.63
C THR A 38 14.91 -6.01 3.98
N GLY A 39 15.26 -7.00 4.80
CA GLY A 39 15.57 -8.36 4.37
C GLY A 39 15.81 -9.30 5.55
N ILE A 40 15.48 -10.57 5.37
CA ILE A 40 15.51 -11.63 6.39
C ILE A 40 16.90 -11.82 7.06
N TYR A 41 17.97 -11.48 6.36
CA TYR A 41 19.34 -11.56 6.85
C TYR A 41 19.94 -10.22 7.29
N CYS A 42 19.15 -9.15 7.31
CA CYS A 42 19.56 -7.84 7.78
C CYS A 42 19.53 -7.77 9.31
N GLY A 43 20.69 -7.72 9.96
CA GLY A 43 20.79 -7.76 11.41
C GLY A 43 20.25 -6.53 12.14
N PHE A 44 20.17 -5.37 11.48
CA PHE A 44 19.66 -4.13 12.04
C PHE A 44 18.22 -3.78 11.58
N CYS A 45 17.64 -4.54 10.64
CA CYS A 45 16.31 -4.24 10.14
C CYS A 45 15.21 -4.34 11.21
N PRO A 46 15.25 -5.27 12.19
CA PRO A 46 14.26 -5.27 13.26
C PRO A 46 14.18 -3.97 14.07
N ASP A 47 15.28 -3.20 14.16
CA ASP A 47 15.27 -1.87 14.79
C ASP A 47 14.52 -0.84 13.91
N GLY A 48 14.67 -0.92 12.58
CA GLY A 48 13.86 -0.14 11.64
C GLY A 48 12.37 -0.44 11.78
N HIS A 49 12.00 -1.73 11.83
CA HIS A 49 10.62 -2.15 12.04
C HIS A 49 10.00 -1.57 13.33
N VAL A 50 10.77 -1.53 14.44
CA VAL A 50 10.30 -0.91 15.70
C VAL A 50 10.09 0.59 15.54
N ILE A 51 11.00 1.29 14.86
CA ILE A 51 10.90 2.73 14.65
C ILE A 51 9.71 3.05 13.73
N GLY A 52 9.58 2.35 12.59
CA GLY A 52 8.46 2.49 11.67
C GLY A 52 7.12 2.23 12.37
N GLN A 53 6.99 1.11 13.07
CA GLN A 53 5.79 0.77 13.83
C GLN A 53 5.46 1.84 14.87
N GLY A 54 6.44 2.35 15.61
CA GLY A 54 6.23 3.41 16.58
C GLY A 54 5.74 4.73 15.97
N LEU A 55 6.14 5.05 14.74
CA LEU A 55 5.62 6.20 13.99
C LEU A 55 4.17 6.00 13.58
N HIS A 56 3.82 4.81 13.10
CA HIS A 56 2.44 4.43 12.78
C HIS A 56 1.55 4.45 14.02
N ASP A 57 1.97 3.80 15.11
CA ASP A 57 1.19 3.72 16.36
C ASP A 57 0.90 5.09 16.97
N ALA A 58 1.84 6.04 16.81
CA ALA A 58 1.65 7.43 17.26
C ALA A 58 0.71 8.22 16.35
N ASN A 59 0.54 7.82 15.08
CA ASN A 59 -0.24 8.51 14.06
C ASN A 59 -0.95 7.50 13.14
N PRO A 60 -1.86 6.67 13.67
CA PRO A 60 -2.37 5.50 12.93
C PRO A 60 -3.23 5.84 11.70
N ASN A 61 -3.74 7.06 11.63
CA ASN A 61 -4.53 7.54 10.49
C ASN A 61 -3.72 8.36 9.47
N ASP A 62 -2.44 8.67 9.78
CA ASP A 62 -1.65 9.63 9.01
C ASP A 62 -0.27 9.10 8.61
N VAL A 63 0.16 7.95 9.16
CA VAL A 63 1.45 7.31 8.83
C VAL A 63 1.23 5.86 8.43
N PHE A 64 1.56 5.52 7.20
CA PHE A 64 1.36 4.17 6.63
C PHE A 64 2.69 3.56 6.24
N LEU A 65 2.83 2.25 6.47
CA LEU A 65 4.08 1.51 6.30
C LEU A 65 3.98 0.53 5.13
N ILE A 66 5.07 0.46 4.35
CA ILE A 66 5.28 -0.56 3.32
C ILE A 66 6.68 -1.12 3.50
N ASN A 67 6.81 -2.35 4.03
CA ASN A 67 8.08 -3.01 4.26
C ASN A 67 8.48 -3.81 3.01
N ILE A 68 9.55 -3.40 2.35
CA ILE A 68 9.98 -3.91 1.05
C ILE A 68 11.21 -4.80 1.24
N HIS A 69 11.01 -6.10 1.14
CA HIS A 69 12.13 -7.05 1.08
C HIS A 69 12.83 -6.93 -0.26
N THR A 70 14.13 -6.58 -0.25
CA THR A 70 14.90 -6.37 -1.48
C THR A 70 16.41 -6.48 -1.24
N GLY A 71 17.16 -6.71 -2.31
CA GLY A 71 18.61 -6.78 -2.31
C GLY A 71 19.18 -8.02 -1.63
N GLY A 72 20.50 -8.00 -1.39
CA GLY A 72 21.23 -9.20 -0.95
C GLY A 72 20.75 -9.79 0.39
N TYR A 73 20.30 -8.94 1.32
CA TYR A 73 19.80 -9.42 2.62
C TYR A 73 18.40 -10.05 2.56
N ALA A 74 17.65 -9.84 1.48
CA ALA A 74 16.34 -10.45 1.30
C ALA A 74 16.39 -11.78 0.54
N ASN A 75 17.51 -12.11 -0.09
CA ASN A 75 17.63 -13.34 -0.89
C ASN A 75 17.69 -14.59 0.00
N PRO A 76 16.88 -15.62 -0.29
CA PRO A 76 16.98 -16.92 0.37
C PRO A 76 18.35 -17.57 0.19
N ASN A 77 18.88 -18.18 1.23
CA ASN A 77 20.13 -18.96 1.19
C ASN A 77 19.91 -20.45 0.83
N GLY A 78 18.67 -20.92 0.84
CA GLY A 78 18.35 -22.29 0.52
C GLY A 78 16.84 -22.57 0.46
N PRO A 79 16.43 -23.80 0.12
CA PRO A 79 15.04 -24.15 -0.15
C PRO A 79 14.11 -24.11 1.08
N SER A 80 14.67 -24.01 2.29
CA SER A 80 13.90 -23.84 3.52
C SER A 80 13.63 -22.39 3.90
N ASP A 81 14.23 -21.44 3.18
CA ASP A 81 13.98 -20.02 3.43
C ASP A 81 12.81 -19.51 2.59
N PRO A 82 11.95 -18.65 3.16
CA PRO A 82 10.93 -17.98 2.38
C PRO A 82 11.56 -16.89 1.50
N ASP A 83 11.06 -16.74 0.29
CA ASP A 83 11.36 -15.57 -0.55
C ASP A 83 10.25 -14.53 -0.40
N PHE A 84 10.59 -13.43 0.25
CA PHE A 84 9.71 -12.29 0.46
C PHE A 84 9.91 -11.17 -0.57
N ASN A 85 10.87 -11.35 -1.50
CA ASN A 85 11.05 -10.39 -2.59
C ASN A 85 9.81 -10.32 -3.48
N THR A 86 9.57 -9.14 -4.04
CA THR A 86 8.60 -8.92 -5.09
C THR A 86 9.31 -8.45 -6.36
N ILE A 87 8.65 -8.57 -7.51
CA ILE A 87 9.16 -8.04 -8.79
C ILE A 87 9.33 -6.50 -8.77
N PHE A 88 8.80 -5.80 -7.76
CA PHE A 88 8.80 -4.34 -7.64
C PHE A 88 9.93 -3.82 -6.75
N GLY A 89 10.32 -4.58 -5.73
CA GLY A 89 11.18 -4.09 -4.64
C GLY A 89 12.52 -3.54 -5.10
N ALA A 90 13.18 -4.22 -6.04
CA ALA A 90 14.48 -3.77 -6.55
C ALA A 90 14.39 -2.43 -7.30
N ALA A 91 13.33 -2.23 -8.09
CA ALA A 91 13.11 -0.97 -8.83
C ALA A 91 12.86 0.20 -7.88
N ILE A 92 12.04 0.01 -6.83
CA ILE A 92 11.75 1.04 -5.82
C ILE A 92 13.02 1.39 -5.04
N GLY A 93 13.78 0.40 -4.58
CA GLY A 93 15.04 0.61 -3.87
C GLY A 93 16.08 1.38 -4.71
N ASN A 94 16.24 0.99 -5.98
CA ASN A 94 17.15 1.66 -6.90
C ASN A 94 16.73 3.12 -7.17
N ALA A 95 15.45 3.38 -7.39
CA ALA A 95 14.92 4.73 -7.60
C ALA A 95 15.13 5.62 -6.36
N SER A 96 15.08 5.05 -5.15
CA SER A 96 15.31 5.76 -3.89
C SER A 96 16.79 6.02 -3.60
N GLY A 97 17.73 5.41 -4.35
CA GLY A 97 19.15 5.49 -4.09
C GLY A 97 19.58 4.71 -2.84
N LEU A 98 18.94 3.56 -2.60
CA LEU A 98 19.24 2.66 -1.49
C LEU A 98 20.73 2.27 -1.45
N ALA A 99 21.42 2.55 -0.34
CA ALA A 99 22.85 2.30 -0.18
C ALA A 99 23.17 1.36 1.01
N GLY A 100 22.21 1.12 1.90
CA GLY A 100 22.39 0.24 3.07
C GLY A 100 21.06 -0.12 3.73
N TYR A 101 21.10 -1.01 4.71
CA TYR A 101 19.91 -1.54 5.39
C TYR A 101 20.03 -1.42 6.92
N PRO A 102 18.90 -1.15 7.66
CA PRO A 102 17.65 -0.68 7.10
C PRO A 102 17.77 0.72 6.56
N ALA A 103 16.99 1.01 5.53
CA ALA A 103 16.76 2.34 5.01
C ALA A 103 15.28 2.49 4.69
N GLY A 104 14.81 3.71 4.48
CA GLY A 104 13.45 3.94 4.03
C GLY A 104 13.33 5.30 3.39
N THR A 105 12.31 5.46 2.56
CA THR A 105 11.95 6.75 1.99
C THR A 105 10.64 7.22 2.59
N VAL A 106 10.65 8.44 3.11
CA VAL A 106 9.46 9.11 3.64
C VAL A 106 8.87 9.94 2.50
N ASN A 107 7.70 9.54 2.01
CA ASN A 107 7.02 10.14 0.86
C ASN A 107 7.91 10.30 -0.39
N ARG A 108 8.96 9.51 -0.55
CA ARG A 108 9.94 9.65 -1.66
C ARG A 108 10.42 11.10 -1.81
N ALA A 109 10.48 11.84 -0.69
CA ALA A 109 10.86 13.25 -0.65
C ALA A 109 12.32 13.43 -0.26
N THR A 110 12.87 14.59 -0.61
CA THR A 110 14.16 15.07 -0.10
C THR A 110 13.92 16.16 0.94
N PHE A 111 14.78 16.22 1.96
CA PHE A 111 14.59 17.12 3.09
C PHE A 111 15.80 18.03 3.28
N SER A 112 15.57 19.33 3.47
CA SER A 112 16.64 20.25 3.84
C SER A 112 17.16 19.90 5.24
N GLY A 113 18.47 19.73 5.37
CA GLY A 113 19.10 19.40 6.66
C GLY A 113 19.08 17.92 7.04
N ILE A 114 18.46 17.04 6.24
CA ILE A 114 18.52 15.59 6.39
C ILE A 114 19.24 15.01 5.17
N SER A 115 20.33 14.29 5.40
CA SER A 115 21.13 13.72 4.32
C SER A 115 20.60 12.34 3.92
N PRO A 116 20.46 12.06 2.61
CA PRO A 116 20.15 10.71 2.16
C PRO A 116 21.33 9.76 2.43
N GLN A 117 21.04 8.46 2.47
CA GLN A 117 22.11 7.43 2.57
C GLN A 117 22.96 7.36 1.31
N GLY A 118 22.35 7.58 0.14
CA GLY A 118 23.01 7.54 -1.15
C GLY A 118 23.55 8.90 -1.60
N SER A 119 23.59 9.09 -2.90
CA SER A 119 24.04 10.36 -3.50
C SER A 119 23.07 11.51 -3.18
N PRO A 120 23.54 12.78 -3.17
CA PRO A 120 22.67 13.93 -3.04
C PRO A 120 21.51 13.89 -4.06
N GLY A 121 20.30 14.17 -3.60
CA GLY A 121 19.07 14.12 -4.44
C GLY A 121 18.36 12.78 -4.44
N THR A 122 18.92 11.73 -3.83
CA THR A 122 18.19 10.48 -3.56
C THR A 122 17.33 10.59 -2.30
N THR A 123 16.40 9.66 -2.08
CA THR A 123 15.36 9.77 -1.06
C THR A 123 15.46 8.75 0.07
N ALA A 124 16.31 7.73 -0.07
CA ALA A 124 16.53 6.74 0.97
C ALA A 124 17.25 7.36 2.18
N LEU A 125 16.61 7.32 3.33
CA LEU A 125 17.10 7.87 4.60
C LEU A 125 17.51 6.74 5.56
N SER A 126 18.42 7.06 6.46
CA SER A 126 18.70 6.20 7.62
C SER A 126 17.51 6.22 8.58
N ARG A 127 17.26 5.09 9.26
CA ARG A 127 16.11 4.95 10.17
C ARG A 127 16.04 6.00 11.28
N GLY A 128 17.17 6.55 11.69
CA GLY A 128 17.25 7.63 12.69
C GLY A 128 16.62 8.95 12.25
N ASP A 129 16.45 9.14 10.94
CA ASP A 129 15.92 10.38 10.35
C ASP A 129 14.43 10.30 10.02
N TRP A 130 13.81 9.10 10.05
CA TRP A 130 12.42 8.91 9.64
C TRP A 130 11.43 9.72 10.46
N ALA A 131 11.63 9.83 11.78
CA ALA A 131 10.74 10.60 12.65
C ALA A 131 10.76 12.09 12.30
N ALA A 132 11.95 12.67 12.07
CA ALA A 132 12.08 14.07 11.70
C ALA A 132 11.49 14.34 10.31
N ALA A 133 11.74 13.46 9.33
CA ALA A 133 11.18 13.54 7.99
C ALA A 133 9.66 13.43 8.01
N SER A 134 9.09 12.47 8.76
CA SER A 134 7.65 12.29 8.91
C SER A 134 6.98 13.51 9.52
N ALA A 135 7.58 14.12 10.56
CA ALA A 135 7.03 15.33 11.17
C ALA A 135 7.00 16.52 10.18
N ILE A 136 7.97 16.61 9.26
CA ILE A 136 7.98 17.63 8.21
C ILE A 136 6.82 17.39 7.23
N ILE A 137 6.59 16.16 6.79
CA ILE A 137 5.50 15.81 5.86
C ILE A 137 4.14 16.09 6.47
N LEU A 138 3.89 15.63 7.71
CA LEU A 138 2.61 15.85 8.41
C LEU A 138 2.27 17.33 8.63
N GLY A 139 3.26 18.21 8.61
CA GLY A 139 3.09 19.68 8.69
C GLY A 139 2.78 20.33 7.35
N GLN A 140 2.80 19.61 6.22
CA GLN A 140 2.55 20.17 4.88
C GLN A 140 1.10 19.97 4.45
N SER A 141 0.53 20.95 3.73
CA SER A 141 -0.79 20.81 3.14
C SER A 141 -0.74 19.93 1.89
N SER A 142 -1.75 19.09 1.72
CA SER A 142 -2.01 18.35 0.48
C SER A 142 -2.95 19.12 -0.43
N TYR A 143 -2.73 19.07 -1.74
CA TYR A 143 -3.64 19.60 -2.74
C TYR A 143 -4.64 18.56 -3.24
N VAL A 144 -4.52 17.32 -2.74
CA VAL A 144 -5.35 16.17 -3.13
C VAL A 144 -5.62 15.30 -1.92
N ASN A 145 -6.86 14.86 -1.76
CA ASN A 145 -7.28 13.87 -0.77
C ASN A 145 -7.50 12.52 -1.44
N LEU A 146 -7.28 11.45 -0.70
CA LEU A 146 -7.44 10.07 -1.15
C LEU A 146 -8.19 9.26 -0.12
N GLY A 147 -9.17 8.47 -0.57
CA GLY A 147 -9.88 7.46 0.21
C GLY A 147 -9.72 6.08 -0.45
N ALA A 148 -9.75 5.01 0.35
CA ALA A 148 -9.71 3.64 -0.13
C ALA A 148 -10.65 2.73 0.66
N GLN A 149 -11.21 1.73 -0.01
CA GLN A 149 -11.94 0.60 0.58
C GLN A 149 -11.53 -0.67 -0.15
N ALA A 150 -11.29 -1.75 0.59
CA ALA A 150 -10.80 -3.00 0.04
C ALA A 150 -11.66 -4.18 0.50
N SER A 151 -11.90 -5.13 -0.41
CA SER A 151 -12.60 -6.38 -0.09
C SER A 151 -12.01 -7.54 -0.88
N TYR A 152 -11.99 -8.72 -0.26
CA TYR A 152 -11.56 -9.96 -0.89
C TYR A 152 -12.71 -10.97 -0.90
N ASP A 153 -13.08 -11.43 -2.08
CA ASP A 153 -14.13 -12.46 -2.23
C ASP A 153 -13.47 -13.84 -2.13
N MET A 154 -13.75 -14.53 -1.02
CA MET A 154 -13.24 -15.88 -0.70
C MET A 154 -13.71 -16.94 -1.70
N SER A 155 -14.79 -16.70 -2.46
CA SER A 155 -15.32 -17.65 -3.45
C SER A 155 -14.65 -17.51 -4.81
N THR A 156 -14.25 -16.32 -5.19
CA THR A 156 -13.65 -16.03 -6.50
C THR A 156 -12.14 -15.82 -6.45
N GLY A 157 -11.57 -15.54 -5.26
CA GLY A 157 -10.17 -15.22 -5.10
C GLY A 157 -9.79 -13.82 -5.61
N ILE A 158 -10.77 -12.91 -5.73
CA ILE A 158 -10.55 -11.57 -6.26
C ILE A 158 -10.48 -10.55 -5.13
N LEU A 159 -9.36 -9.84 -5.05
CA LEU A 159 -9.23 -8.61 -4.28
C LEU A 159 -9.74 -7.43 -5.11
N THR A 160 -10.69 -6.69 -4.56
CA THR A 160 -11.23 -5.46 -5.16
C THR A 160 -10.90 -4.28 -4.26
N VAL A 161 -10.30 -3.24 -4.83
CA VAL A 161 -10.01 -1.98 -4.13
C VAL A 161 -10.72 -0.84 -4.84
N ASN A 162 -11.57 -0.13 -4.14
CA ASN A 162 -12.17 1.11 -4.62
C ASN A 162 -11.41 2.28 -4.02
N THR A 163 -10.96 3.20 -4.86
CA THR A 163 -10.30 4.43 -4.46
C THR A 163 -11.10 5.63 -4.94
N GLU A 164 -11.10 6.68 -4.13
CA GLU A 164 -11.66 7.98 -4.48
C GLU A 164 -10.60 9.05 -4.26
N THR A 165 -10.35 9.84 -5.29
CA THR A 165 -9.41 10.97 -5.26
C THR A 165 -10.18 12.27 -5.43
N TYR A 166 -9.90 13.27 -4.58
CA TYR A 166 -10.50 14.59 -4.69
C TYR A 166 -9.44 15.69 -4.64
N TYR A 167 -9.38 16.53 -5.67
CA TYR A 167 -8.43 17.64 -5.75
C TYR A 167 -9.00 18.87 -5.03
N THR A 168 -8.40 19.26 -3.91
CA THR A 168 -8.77 20.46 -3.15
C THR A 168 -8.13 21.71 -3.70
N SER A 169 -7.03 21.57 -4.45
CA SER A 169 -6.34 22.66 -5.17
C SER A 169 -5.86 22.17 -6.53
N THR A 170 -5.67 23.10 -7.47
CA THR A 170 -5.16 22.78 -8.80
C THR A 170 -3.64 22.58 -8.76
N THR A 171 -3.15 21.54 -9.43
CA THR A 171 -1.74 21.37 -9.75
C THR A 171 -1.55 21.19 -11.25
N THR A 172 -0.36 21.50 -11.76
CA THR A 172 0.07 21.21 -13.15
C THR A 172 0.92 19.95 -13.24
N ASN A 173 1.23 19.33 -12.10
CA ASN A 173 2.03 18.13 -12.05
C ASN A 173 1.19 16.90 -12.45
N ILE A 174 1.80 15.99 -13.17
CA ILE A 174 1.21 14.68 -13.46
C ILE A 174 1.18 13.89 -12.15
N ASN A 175 0.01 13.39 -11.80
CA ASN A 175 -0.16 12.54 -10.64
C ASN A 175 -0.39 11.09 -11.03
N ASN A 176 0.17 10.17 -10.26
CA ASN A 176 -0.05 8.73 -10.41
C ASN A 176 -0.64 8.16 -9.12
N LEU A 177 -1.76 7.44 -9.26
CA LEU A 177 -2.33 6.66 -8.18
C LEU A 177 -1.65 5.29 -8.15
N HIS A 178 -1.17 4.91 -6.98
CA HIS A 178 -0.61 3.59 -6.70
C HIS A 178 -1.46 2.89 -5.63
N VAL A 179 -1.58 1.57 -5.76
CA VAL A 179 -2.28 0.71 -4.79
C VAL A 179 -1.35 -0.45 -4.43
N ALA A 180 -0.77 -0.38 -3.24
CA ALA A 180 0.09 -1.41 -2.68
C ALA A 180 -0.72 -2.35 -1.79
N VAL A 181 -0.60 -3.66 -2.01
CA VAL A 181 -1.12 -4.70 -1.12
C VAL A 181 0.00 -5.08 -0.17
N VAL A 182 -0.25 -4.96 1.13
CA VAL A 182 0.68 -5.34 2.19
C VAL A 182 0.08 -6.46 3.03
N GLU A 183 0.93 -7.34 3.56
CA GLU A 183 0.53 -8.46 4.39
C GLU A 183 1.19 -8.38 5.75
N ASN A 184 0.38 -8.59 6.78
CA ASN A 184 0.80 -8.64 8.18
C ASN A 184 0.89 -10.09 8.66
N ASN A 185 1.50 -10.28 9.82
CA ASN A 185 1.58 -11.58 10.50
C ASN A 185 2.24 -12.69 9.67
N VAL A 186 3.21 -12.33 8.82
CA VAL A 186 3.93 -13.31 7.97
C VAL A 186 5.10 -13.90 8.75
N PRO A 187 5.07 -15.21 9.09
CA PRO A 187 6.18 -15.84 9.82
C PRO A 187 7.38 -16.06 8.91
N GLY A 188 8.58 -15.75 9.41
CA GLY A 188 9.82 -15.97 8.67
C GLY A 188 11.06 -15.82 9.53
N PRO A 189 12.25 -16.16 9.02
CA PRO A 189 13.50 -15.87 9.70
C PRO A 189 13.77 -14.36 9.71
N GLN A 190 14.46 -13.86 10.75
CA GLN A 190 14.94 -12.49 10.79
C GLN A 190 16.19 -12.37 11.65
N SER A 191 17.30 -12.08 11.03
CA SER A 191 18.54 -11.78 11.75
C SER A 191 18.38 -10.57 12.66
N GLY A 192 18.99 -10.64 13.85
CA GLY A 192 19.02 -9.53 14.80
C GLY A 192 17.71 -9.31 15.60
N ALA A 193 16.66 -10.07 15.38
CA ALA A 193 15.39 -9.93 16.06
C ALA A 193 15.52 -9.99 17.59
N GLN A 194 16.35 -10.91 18.12
CA GLN A 194 16.58 -11.03 19.58
C GLN A 194 17.12 -9.75 20.21
N ASN A 195 17.90 -8.98 19.44
CA ASN A 195 18.57 -7.78 19.96
C ASN A 195 17.72 -6.51 19.80
N TYR A 196 16.93 -6.44 18.71
CA TYR A 196 16.30 -5.19 18.30
C TYR A 196 14.77 -5.20 18.36
N ASN A 197 14.14 -6.38 18.18
CA ASN A 197 12.69 -6.51 18.27
C ASN A 197 12.28 -7.89 18.82
N PRO A 198 12.63 -8.20 20.07
CA PRO A 198 12.30 -9.50 20.65
C PRO A 198 10.78 -9.72 20.81
N GLY A 199 9.99 -8.64 20.86
CA GLY A 199 8.52 -8.71 20.97
C GLY A 199 7.83 -9.28 19.72
N ALA A 200 8.48 -9.23 18.56
CA ALA A 200 7.96 -9.83 17.34
C ALA A 200 8.41 -11.29 17.12
N ILE A 201 9.15 -11.89 18.05
CA ILE A 201 9.55 -13.30 17.97
C ILE A 201 8.38 -14.18 18.38
N ILE A 202 8.06 -15.14 17.53
CA ILE A 202 6.98 -16.11 17.73
C ILE A 202 7.52 -17.54 17.65
N SER A 203 6.69 -18.53 17.98
CA SER A 203 7.02 -19.93 17.78
C SER A 203 7.02 -20.29 16.29
N GLY A 204 8.00 -21.06 15.84
CA GLY A 204 8.06 -21.47 14.45
C GLY A 204 9.36 -22.21 14.10
N PRO A 205 9.57 -22.55 12.82
CA PRO A 205 10.64 -23.43 12.38
C PRO A 205 12.03 -22.76 12.34
N TRP A 206 12.10 -21.43 12.38
CA TRP A 206 13.37 -20.71 12.35
C TRP A 206 13.84 -20.31 13.76
N ASN A 207 15.10 -19.93 13.89
CA ASN A 207 15.65 -19.43 15.15
C ASN A 207 16.40 -18.10 14.94
N PRO A 208 15.70 -16.96 15.15
CA PRO A 208 14.31 -16.86 15.58
C PRO A 208 13.31 -16.99 14.41
N THR A 209 12.07 -17.39 14.72
CA THR A 209 10.92 -17.10 13.87
C THR A 209 10.39 -15.72 14.24
N TYR A 210 10.30 -14.85 13.27
CA TYR A 210 9.88 -13.46 13.41
C TYR A 210 8.53 -13.24 12.72
N ASN A 211 7.68 -12.41 13.33
CA ASN A 211 6.39 -12.03 12.77
C ASN A 211 6.54 -10.73 11.97
N HIS A 212 6.67 -10.86 10.64
CA HIS A 212 6.80 -9.72 9.74
C HIS A 212 5.46 -9.01 9.57
N GLN A 213 5.50 -7.66 9.49
CA GLN A 213 4.34 -6.78 9.33
C GLN A 213 4.52 -5.88 8.12
N HIS A 214 3.40 -5.38 7.57
CA HIS A 214 3.35 -4.39 6.47
C HIS A 214 4.16 -4.80 5.24
N MET A 215 4.31 -6.10 5.00
CA MET A 215 5.16 -6.64 3.94
C MET A 215 4.54 -6.38 2.57
N LEU A 216 5.24 -5.67 1.69
CA LEU A 216 4.78 -5.48 0.30
C LEU A 216 4.63 -6.82 -0.40
N ARG A 217 3.42 -7.09 -0.93
CA ARG A 217 3.12 -8.29 -1.72
C ARG A 217 2.87 -7.98 -3.18
N HIS A 218 2.17 -6.89 -3.46
CA HIS A 218 1.79 -6.55 -4.84
C HIS A 218 1.58 -5.03 -5.02
N LEU A 219 1.76 -4.55 -6.27
CA LEU A 219 1.27 -3.26 -6.73
C LEU A 219 0.22 -3.52 -7.80
N MET A 220 -1.05 -3.20 -7.52
CA MET A 220 -2.20 -3.63 -8.35
C MET A 220 -2.14 -3.09 -9.78
N ASP A 221 -1.61 -1.87 -9.96
CA ASP A 221 -1.50 -1.22 -11.27
C ASP A 221 -0.04 -1.17 -11.76
N GLY A 222 0.81 -2.03 -11.20
CA GLY A 222 2.23 -2.08 -11.51
C GLY A 222 3.02 -0.91 -10.91
N ALA A 223 4.32 -0.85 -11.27
CA ALA A 223 5.26 0.10 -10.66
C ALA A 223 4.97 1.57 -10.99
N MET A 224 4.26 1.85 -12.09
CA MET A 224 3.95 3.22 -12.53
C MET A 224 2.59 3.72 -12.05
N GLY A 225 1.71 2.83 -11.55
CA GLY A 225 0.35 3.21 -11.14
C GLY A 225 -0.53 3.71 -12.29
N ILE A 226 -1.63 4.38 -11.95
CA ILE A 226 -2.57 5.00 -12.90
C ILE A 226 -2.32 6.50 -12.99
N GLU A 227 -2.04 7.01 -14.20
CA GLU A 227 -1.82 8.42 -14.45
C GLU A 227 -3.13 9.22 -14.44
N TYR A 228 -3.13 10.35 -13.74
CA TYR A 228 -4.19 11.33 -13.72
C TYR A 228 -3.79 12.57 -14.51
N SER A 229 -4.47 12.82 -15.62
CA SER A 229 -4.25 13.99 -16.50
C SER A 229 -5.06 15.22 -16.10
N VAL A 230 -6.11 15.08 -15.29
CA VAL A 230 -6.99 16.18 -14.84
C VAL A 230 -6.82 16.34 -13.34
N THR A 231 -6.13 17.42 -12.95
CA THR A 231 -5.71 17.70 -11.56
C THR A 231 -6.17 19.09 -11.10
N THR A 232 -7.33 19.54 -11.60
CA THR A 232 -7.92 20.84 -11.23
C THR A 232 -8.74 20.73 -9.94
N ALA A 233 -8.77 21.79 -9.15
CA ALA A 233 -9.58 21.85 -7.93
C ALA A 233 -11.06 21.51 -8.21
N GLY A 234 -11.65 20.71 -7.33
CA GLY A 234 -13.01 20.20 -7.47
C GLY A 234 -13.12 18.91 -8.32
N THR A 235 -12.03 18.44 -8.93
CA THR A 235 -12.05 17.18 -9.67
C THR A 235 -12.17 15.98 -8.69
N PHE A 236 -13.14 15.12 -8.96
CA PHE A 236 -13.36 13.86 -8.27
C PHE A 236 -13.08 12.70 -9.24
N VAL A 237 -12.24 11.75 -8.83
CA VAL A 237 -11.84 10.61 -9.66
C VAL A 237 -12.02 9.32 -8.87
N PRO A 238 -13.08 8.53 -9.12
CA PRO A 238 -13.23 7.20 -8.57
C PRO A 238 -12.51 6.18 -9.46
N ASN A 239 -11.89 5.17 -8.84
CA ASN A 239 -11.34 4.00 -9.54
C ASN A 239 -11.71 2.72 -8.82
N THR A 240 -11.75 1.63 -9.58
CA THR A 240 -11.86 0.27 -9.06
C THR A 240 -10.70 -0.55 -9.62
N HIS A 241 -9.94 -1.14 -8.72
CA HIS A 241 -8.80 -2.00 -9.01
C HIS A 241 -9.19 -3.43 -8.66
N THR A 242 -8.78 -4.40 -9.48
CA THR A 242 -9.01 -5.82 -9.20
C THR A 242 -7.73 -6.61 -9.36
N TRP A 243 -7.50 -7.54 -8.44
CA TRP A 243 -6.40 -8.49 -8.52
C TRP A 243 -6.92 -9.90 -8.28
N ASN A 244 -6.76 -10.76 -9.28
CA ASN A 244 -6.97 -12.19 -9.10
C ASN A 244 -5.75 -12.73 -8.35
N MET A 245 -5.89 -12.82 -7.02
CA MET A 245 -4.79 -13.13 -6.13
C MET A 245 -4.35 -14.59 -6.30
N PRO A 246 -3.08 -14.84 -6.65
CA PRO A 246 -2.56 -16.21 -6.70
C PRO A 246 -2.39 -16.77 -5.27
N ALA A 247 -2.23 -18.09 -5.15
CA ALA A 247 -1.93 -18.69 -3.85
C ALA A 247 -0.61 -18.16 -3.25
N ASN A 248 0.38 -17.87 -4.10
CA ASN A 248 1.66 -17.27 -3.71
C ASN A 248 2.27 -16.47 -4.87
N LEU A 249 3.40 -15.79 -4.63
CA LEU A 249 4.05 -14.89 -5.61
C LEU A 249 5.05 -15.59 -6.55
N SER A 250 4.97 -16.89 -6.74
CA SER A 250 5.93 -17.63 -7.57
C SER A 250 5.86 -17.33 -9.07
N THR A 251 4.75 -16.76 -9.55
CA THR A 251 4.54 -16.49 -10.98
C THR A 251 5.52 -15.44 -11.49
N GLY A 252 6.34 -15.82 -12.46
CA GLY A 252 7.31 -14.92 -13.10
C GLY A 252 8.58 -14.66 -12.30
N GLN A 253 8.77 -15.35 -11.18
CA GLN A 253 9.95 -15.25 -10.33
C GLN A 253 10.67 -16.60 -10.22
N SER A 254 11.97 -16.55 -9.96
CA SER A 254 12.76 -17.73 -9.59
C SER A 254 13.55 -17.42 -8.32
N THR A 255 13.64 -18.41 -7.42
CA THR A 255 14.31 -18.26 -6.14
C THR A 255 15.03 -19.53 -5.75
N ASN A 256 16.00 -19.41 -4.84
CA ASN A 256 16.60 -20.56 -4.15
C ASN A 256 15.77 -21.02 -2.94
N GLY A 257 14.78 -20.22 -2.54
CA GLY A 257 13.85 -20.49 -1.45
C GLY A 257 12.50 -21.00 -1.95
N TYR A 258 11.46 -20.78 -1.14
CA TYR A 258 10.08 -21.03 -1.51
C TYR A 258 9.26 -19.73 -1.38
N PHE A 259 8.15 -19.65 -2.11
CA PHE A 259 7.20 -18.53 -1.97
C PHE A 259 6.11 -18.92 -0.98
N PRO A 260 5.98 -18.20 0.16
CA PRO A 260 4.88 -18.43 1.09
C PRO A 260 3.52 -18.14 0.45
N ASP A 261 2.50 -18.91 0.91
CA ASP A 261 1.13 -18.62 0.52
C ASP A 261 0.68 -17.25 1.06
N LEU A 262 -0.20 -16.61 0.31
CA LEU A 262 -0.80 -15.33 0.67
C LEU A 262 -2.03 -15.55 1.54
N ASP A 263 -2.16 -14.78 2.62
CA ASP A 263 -3.32 -14.84 3.52
C ASP A 263 -4.14 -13.54 3.44
N PRO A 264 -5.28 -13.53 2.72
CA PRO A 264 -6.10 -12.33 2.57
C PRO A 264 -6.67 -11.80 3.88
N THR A 265 -6.74 -12.63 4.93
CA THR A 265 -7.25 -12.20 6.24
C THR A 265 -6.24 -11.35 7.03
N ASN A 266 -4.99 -11.31 6.58
CA ASN A 266 -3.90 -10.53 7.15
C ASN A 266 -3.45 -9.39 6.22
N MET A 267 -4.24 -9.04 5.22
CA MET A 267 -3.86 -8.01 4.25
C MET A 267 -4.50 -6.66 4.54
N ASP A 268 -3.72 -5.63 4.23
CA ASP A 268 -4.16 -4.25 4.10
C ASP A 268 -3.79 -3.74 2.71
N VAL A 269 -4.37 -2.60 2.36
CA VAL A 269 -4.03 -1.83 1.16
C VAL A 269 -3.51 -0.47 1.58
N VAL A 270 -2.37 -0.05 1.06
CA VAL A 270 -1.87 1.32 1.13
C VAL A 270 -1.98 1.93 -0.25
N ALA A 271 -2.94 2.83 -0.43
CA ALA A 271 -3.06 3.62 -1.65
C ALA A 271 -2.39 4.98 -1.49
N PHE A 272 -1.74 5.50 -2.53
CA PHE A 272 -1.09 6.81 -2.47
C PHE A 272 -1.05 7.51 -3.83
N ILE A 273 -1.04 8.85 -3.79
CA ILE A 273 -0.85 9.72 -4.96
C ILE A 273 0.59 10.20 -4.97
N ALA A 274 1.28 10.00 -6.09
CA ALA A 274 2.64 10.50 -6.30
C ALA A 274 2.73 11.43 -7.51
N GLU A 275 3.70 12.33 -7.54
CA GLU A 275 4.04 13.15 -8.71
C GLU A 275 4.95 12.36 -9.66
N GLY A 276 4.33 11.67 -10.62
CA GLY A 276 5.03 10.71 -11.48
C GLY A 276 5.68 9.60 -10.63
N PRO A 277 6.96 9.24 -10.88
CA PRO A 277 7.69 8.27 -10.07
C PRO A 277 8.31 8.90 -8.80
N GLY A 278 8.08 10.20 -8.56
CA GLY A 278 8.73 11.01 -7.54
C GLY A 278 7.96 11.08 -6.22
N GLU A 279 7.86 12.30 -5.67
CA GLU A 279 7.31 12.56 -4.34
C GLU A 279 5.87 12.06 -4.18
N ILE A 280 5.61 11.34 -3.10
CA ILE A 280 4.26 10.96 -2.67
C ILE A 280 3.61 12.17 -1.98
N ILE A 281 2.46 12.57 -2.48
CA ILE A 281 1.74 13.73 -1.95
C ILE A 281 0.90 13.37 -0.75
N THR A 282 0.18 12.25 -0.80
CA THR A 282 -0.59 11.72 0.34
C THR A 282 -0.88 10.25 0.14
N GLY A 283 -1.24 9.56 1.20
CA GLY A 283 -1.65 8.15 1.18
C GLY A 283 -2.81 7.88 2.13
N VAL A 284 -3.34 6.68 2.04
CA VAL A 284 -4.39 6.14 2.90
C VAL A 284 -4.21 4.63 3.03
N GLN A 285 -4.57 4.08 4.18
CA GLN A 285 -4.64 2.63 4.40
C GLN A 285 -6.09 2.17 4.53
N ALA A 286 -6.40 0.99 4.01
CA ALA A 286 -7.67 0.31 4.19
C ALA A 286 -7.43 -1.17 4.51
N GLU A 287 -8.14 -1.68 5.52
CA GLU A 287 -8.19 -3.11 5.80
C GLU A 287 -8.90 -3.86 4.67
N VAL A 288 -8.46 -5.08 4.39
CA VAL A 288 -9.14 -5.96 3.43
C VAL A 288 -10.25 -6.73 4.13
N VAL A 289 -11.49 -6.40 3.79
CA VAL A 289 -12.67 -7.10 4.32
C VAL A 289 -12.90 -8.38 3.53
N CYS A 290 -12.73 -9.55 4.17
CA CYS A 290 -13.00 -10.84 3.55
C CYS A 290 -14.51 -11.11 3.47
N ILE A 291 -15.03 -11.36 2.26
CA ILE A 291 -16.42 -11.70 1.98
C ILE A 291 -16.50 -13.22 1.83
N PHE A 292 -17.20 -13.86 2.75
CA PHE A 292 -17.41 -15.31 2.72
C PHE A 292 -18.71 -15.65 1.94
N PRO A 293 -18.73 -16.76 1.16
CA PRO A 293 -19.95 -17.20 0.52
C PRO A 293 -21.02 -17.48 1.59
N ASN A 294 -22.23 -16.97 1.38
CA ASN A 294 -23.34 -17.22 2.28
C ASN A 294 -23.63 -18.74 2.31
N ALA A 295 -23.69 -19.34 3.49
CA ALA A 295 -24.00 -20.76 3.65
C ALA A 295 -25.40 -21.16 3.09
N TYR A 296 -26.21 -20.20 2.69
CA TYR A 296 -27.53 -20.41 2.07
C TYR A 296 -27.46 -20.73 0.56
N ASP A 297 -26.40 -20.36 -0.15
CA ASP A 297 -26.28 -20.61 -1.59
C ASP A 297 -25.87 -22.07 -1.92
N ALA A 298 -25.38 -22.82 -0.95
CA ALA A 298 -24.97 -24.21 -1.13
C ALA A 298 -26.16 -25.20 -1.29
N ASN A 299 -27.39 -24.78 -1.00
CA ASN A 299 -28.60 -25.66 -1.01
C ASN A 299 -29.48 -25.53 -2.26
N VAL A 300 -29.15 -24.68 -3.24
CA VAL A 300 -30.00 -24.43 -4.42
C VAL A 300 -29.66 -25.35 -5.61
N THR A 301 -28.58 -26.11 -5.59
CA THR A 301 -28.21 -27.01 -6.70
C THR A 301 -28.53 -28.49 -6.51
N ALA A 302 -29.32 -28.86 -5.48
CA ALA A 302 -29.68 -30.25 -5.21
C ALA A 302 -31.16 -30.55 -5.40
N SER A 303 -31.83 -30.00 -6.45
CA SER A 303 -33.15 -30.45 -6.87
C SER A 303 -33.40 -30.13 -8.34
N SER A 304 -32.97 -31.03 -9.23
CA SER A 304 -33.60 -31.29 -10.53
C SER A 304 -33.24 -32.67 -11.04
#